data_fa80a1122fc2c1187da34a1ef681eb7f
#
_entry.id   fa80a1122fc2c1187da34a1ef681eb7f
#
_cell.length_a   1.000
_cell.length_b   1.000
_cell.length_c   1.000
_cell.angle_alpha   90.00
_cell.angle_beta   90.00
_cell.angle_gamma   90.00
#
_symmetry.space_group_name_H-M   'P 1'
#
loop_
_entity.id
_entity.type
_entity.pdbx_description
1 polymer ?
#
loop_
_entity_poly.entity_id
_entity_poly.type
_entity_poly.pdbx_seq_one_letter_code
_entity_poly.pdbx_strand_id
1 'polypeptide(L)'
;MGYTNGIGSRLLKGVAAAALVVSTAAAHADTSLLNVSYDVTRELYKDINAGFAAAYRQKTGETVAIKQSHGASSAQALSVLQGLQADVVTMNQPNDIDLLAERGQLLPKDWRARFPDGSSPYSTTMVFLVRKGNPKGIKDWSDLAKPGVQVIIANPKTSGNGRYAYLAAWGYQKQKGATDQQALDFETAIFRNVPVLDSGGRGATTTFTQRGIGDVLVTFENEVALMDTGASGAQFDAVYPSASILAEPPVALVDKVVDKKGTRKVAQAYLDYLYTPDAQEIIAQHHLRPRDPNVLKKHAAEFKPLKTFSVEQVFGSWANAQKTHFADGGTFDRVIVDRK
;
A
#
# COMPACT_ATOMS: atom_id res chain seq x y z
N MET A 1 15.73 -28.67 -102.75
CA MET A 1 17.01 -27.94 -102.91
C MET A 1 17.18 -26.99 -101.79
N GLY A 2 18.31 -27.07 -101.12
CA GLY A 2 18.83 -26.01 -100.26
C GLY A 2 18.94 -26.38 -98.80
N TYR A 3 20.07 -26.97 -98.43
CA TYR A 3 20.63 -27.11 -97.07
C TYR A 3 20.87 -25.73 -96.42
N THR A 4 20.83 -25.69 -95.06
CA THR A 4 22.02 -25.36 -94.29
C THR A 4 21.73 -25.39 -92.74
N ASN A 5 22.72 -25.94 -92.09
CA ASN A 5 22.99 -26.05 -90.66
C ASN A 5 22.93 -24.76 -89.84
N GLY A 6 22.60 -24.85 -88.57
CA GLY A 6 22.84 -23.80 -87.58
C GLY A 6 22.87 -24.34 -86.18
N ILE A 7 24.01 -24.32 -85.67
CA ILE A 7 24.66 -24.71 -84.44
C ILE A 7 23.88 -24.30 -83.14
N GLY A 8 23.82 -25.22 -82.17
CA GLY A 8 23.23 -24.99 -80.84
C GLY A 8 24.05 -24.11 -79.92
N SER A 9 23.38 -23.37 -79.09
CA SER A 9 23.92 -22.79 -77.84
C SER A 9 23.09 -23.19 -76.68
N ARG A 10 23.69 -24.00 -75.77
CA ARG A 10 23.11 -24.36 -74.48
C ARG A 10 23.25 -23.17 -73.55
N LEU A 11 22.15 -22.55 -73.18
CA LEU A 11 22.08 -21.57 -72.10
C LEU A 11 21.81 -22.35 -70.81
N LEU A 12 22.83 -22.39 -69.93
CA LEU A 12 22.69 -22.80 -68.52
C LEU A 12 21.83 -21.75 -67.80
N LYS A 13 20.65 -22.14 -67.37
CA LYS A 13 19.85 -21.34 -66.43
C LYS A 13 20.30 -21.66 -65.03
N GLY A 14 21.11 -20.78 -64.41
CA GLY A 14 21.43 -20.81 -63.00
C GLY A 14 20.20 -20.36 -62.19
N VAL A 15 19.61 -21.28 -61.42
CA VAL A 15 18.57 -20.96 -60.42
C VAL A 15 19.24 -20.45 -59.17
N ALA A 16 19.27 -19.13 -58.95
CA ALA A 16 19.66 -18.56 -57.67
C ALA A 16 18.51 -18.72 -56.70
N ALA A 17 18.63 -19.66 -55.76
CA ALA A 17 17.71 -19.82 -54.63
C ALA A 17 18.01 -18.71 -53.59
N ALA A 18 17.23 -17.62 -53.59
CA ALA A 18 17.23 -16.63 -52.52
C ALA A 18 16.53 -17.21 -51.32
N ALA A 19 17.30 -17.65 -50.29
CA ALA A 19 16.76 -18.01 -48.99
C ALA A 19 16.22 -16.75 -48.29
N LEU A 20 14.89 -16.57 -48.29
CA LEU A 20 14.21 -15.60 -47.44
C LEU A 20 14.33 -16.07 -46.00
N VAL A 21 15.26 -15.49 -45.22
CA VAL A 21 15.23 -15.58 -43.75
C VAL A 21 14.07 -14.75 -43.28
N VAL A 22 12.92 -15.39 -43.07
CA VAL A 22 11.78 -14.77 -42.38
C VAL A 22 12.14 -14.74 -40.90
N SER A 23 12.71 -13.63 -40.44
CA SER A 23 12.80 -13.33 -39.01
C SER A 23 11.37 -13.16 -38.48
N THR A 24 10.83 -14.22 -37.92
CA THR A 24 9.61 -14.12 -37.11
C THR A 24 9.97 -13.30 -35.87
N ALA A 25 9.79 -11.99 -35.93
CA ALA A 25 9.68 -11.18 -34.72
C ALA A 25 8.45 -11.74 -33.99
N ALA A 26 8.68 -12.58 -33.01
CA ALA A 26 7.63 -12.97 -32.07
C ALA A 26 7.12 -11.65 -31.48
N ALA A 27 5.91 -11.28 -31.84
CA ALA A 27 5.19 -10.21 -31.15
C ALA A 27 5.02 -10.69 -29.72
N HIS A 28 5.92 -10.27 -28.82
CA HIS A 28 5.74 -10.48 -27.41
C HIS A 28 4.49 -9.70 -27.03
N ALA A 29 3.41 -10.42 -26.79
CA ALA A 29 2.22 -9.81 -26.18
C ALA A 29 2.68 -9.15 -24.87
N ASP A 30 2.39 -7.85 -24.73
CA ASP A 30 2.75 -7.11 -23.52
C ASP A 30 2.19 -7.85 -22.29
N THR A 31 3.09 -8.32 -21.42
CA THR A 31 2.66 -8.96 -20.18
C THR A 31 1.97 -7.93 -19.31
N SER A 32 0.75 -8.24 -18.85
CA SER A 32 -0.02 -7.34 -17.99
C SER A 32 -0.19 -7.92 -16.60
N LEU A 33 0.25 -7.17 -15.57
CA LEU A 33 -0.01 -7.45 -14.17
C LEU A 33 -1.15 -6.58 -13.65
N LEU A 34 -1.89 -7.09 -12.65
CA LEU A 34 -2.79 -6.31 -11.82
C LEU A 34 -2.25 -6.24 -10.39
N ASN A 35 -1.90 -5.04 -9.93
CA ASN A 35 -1.62 -4.74 -8.54
C ASN A 35 -2.89 -4.24 -7.86
N VAL A 36 -3.36 -4.96 -6.84
CA VAL A 36 -4.50 -4.56 -6.00
C VAL A 36 -3.97 -4.00 -4.70
N SER A 37 -4.23 -2.70 -4.45
CA SER A 37 -3.57 -1.91 -3.41
C SER A 37 -4.56 -1.11 -2.55
N TYR A 38 -4.11 -0.64 -1.40
CA TYR A 38 -4.88 0.30 -0.60
C TYR A 38 -4.79 1.74 -1.15
N ASP A 39 -5.76 2.58 -0.78
CA ASP A 39 -6.09 3.84 -1.48
C ASP A 39 -5.02 4.93 -1.39
N VAL A 40 -4.30 5.06 -0.26
CA VAL A 40 -3.33 6.15 -0.04
C VAL A 40 -1.98 5.95 -0.75
N THR A 41 -1.76 4.81 -1.40
CA THR A 41 -0.52 4.52 -2.16
C THR A 41 -0.66 4.65 -3.67
N ARG A 42 -1.74 5.25 -4.14
CA ARG A 42 -2.01 5.42 -5.58
C ARG A 42 -0.87 6.10 -6.32
N GLU A 43 -0.38 7.18 -5.78
CA GLU A 43 0.70 8.00 -6.35
C GLU A 43 2.03 7.23 -6.29
N LEU A 44 2.35 6.61 -5.15
CA LEU A 44 3.53 5.74 -5.00
C LEU A 44 3.59 4.67 -6.08
N TYR A 45 2.53 3.86 -6.21
CA TYR A 45 2.55 2.76 -7.16
C TYR A 45 2.49 3.21 -8.62
N LYS A 46 2.04 4.41 -8.93
CA LYS A 46 2.20 4.99 -10.26
C LYS A 46 3.69 5.14 -10.62
N ASP A 47 4.49 5.67 -9.71
CA ASP A 47 5.91 5.91 -9.95
C ASP A 47 6.73 4.61 -9.85
N ILE A 48 6.43 3.74 -8.89
CA ILE A 48 7.00 2.38 -8.80
C ILE A 48 6.77 1.60 -10.10
N ASN A 49 5.55 1.64 -10.65
CA ASN A 49 5.22 0.91 -11.88
C ASN A 49 6.02 1.44 -13.08
N ALA A 50 6.20 2.75 -13.18
CA ALA A 50 7.01 3.37 -14.24
C ALA A 50 8.49 2.96 -14.10
N GLY A 51 9.04 3.03 -12.87
CA GLY A 51 10.41 2.63 -12.57
C GLY A 51 10.65 1.14 -12.85
N PHE A 52 9.75 0.28 -12.38
CA PHE A 52 9.83 -1.16 -12.64
C PHE A 52 9.76 -1.49 -14.14
N ALA A 53 8.81 -0.93 -14.86
CA ALA A 53 8.66 -1.20 -16.29
C ALA A 53 9.92 -0.82 -17.08
N ALA A 54 10.55 0.31 -16.74
CA ALA A 54 11.82 0.74 -17.35
C ALA A 54 12.97 -0.23 -17.01
N ALA A 55 13.15 -0.56 -15.72
CA ALA A 55 14.20 -1.48 -15.25
C ALA A 55 14.02 -2.90 -15.83
N TYR A 56 12.78 -3.39 -15.86
CA TYR A 56 12.47 -4.72 -16.40
C TYR A 56 12.78 -4.80 -17.89
N ARG A 57 12.36 -3.77 -18.67
CA ARG A 57 12.67 -3.68 -20.09
C ARG A 57 14.18 -3.61 -20.36
N GLN A 58 14.91 -2.83 -19.58
CA GLN A 58 16.37 -2.73 -19.69
C GLN A 58 17.04 -4.08 -19.45
N LYS A 59 16.57 -4.83 -18.45
CA LYS A 59 17.15 -6.13 -18.04
C LYS A 59 16.79 -7.29 -18.98
N THR A 60 15.56 -7.30 -19.52
CA THR A 60 14.99 -8.45 -20.22
C THR A 60 14.70 -8.21 -21.70
N GLY A 61 14.58 -6.95 -22.14
CA GLY A 61 14.06 -6.57 -23.46
C GLY A 61 12.54 -6.66 -23.55
N GLU A 62 11.84 -7.17 -22.52
CA GLU A 62 10.39 -7.35 -22.52
C GLU A 62 9.67 -6.11 -21.98
N THR A 63 8.48 -5.82 -22.51
CA THR A 63 7.59 -4.78 -21.98
C THR A 63 6.57 -5.37 -21.02
N VAL A 64 6.22 -4.62 -19.98
CA VAL A 64 5.21 -4.99 -19.01
C VAL A 64 4.30 -3.81 -18.69
N ALA A 65 2.99 -4.04 -18.65
CA ALA A 65 2.00 -3.07 -18.21
C ALA A 65 1.49 -3.45 -16.83
N ILE A 66 1.54 -2.54 -15.86
CA ILE A 66 1.02 -2.77 -14.52
C ILE A 66 -0.27 -1.98 -14.35
N LYS A 67 -1.40 -2.69 -14.30
CA LYS A 67 -2.69 -2.12 -13.96
C LYS A 67 -2.83 -2.00 -12.45
N GLN A 68 -3.62 -1.04 -12.00
CA GLN A 68 -3.84 -0.76 -10.57
C GLN A 68 -5.32 -0.81 -10.22
N SER A 69 -5.63 -1.37 -9.04
CA SER A 69 -6.92 -1.21 -8.37
C SER A 69 -6.67 -0.69 -6.96
N HIS A 70 -7.26 0.45 -6.62
CA HIS A 70 -7.08 1.10 -5.32
C HIS A 70 -8.40 1.30 -4.60
N GLY A 71 -8.41 1.05 -3.30
CA GLY A 71 -9.57 1.24 -2.43
C GLY A 71 -9.21 1.00 -0.97
N ALA A 72 -10.19 0.99 -0.07
CA ALA A 72 -9.95 0.60 1.31
C ALA A 72 -9.37 -0.83 1.36
N SER A 73 -8.27 -1.05 2.10
CA SER A 73 -7.46 -2.27 2.05
C SER A 73 -8.29 -3.56 2.21
N SER A 74 -9.14 -3.62 3.23
CA SER A 74 -9.99 -4.80 3.47
C SER A 74 -11.05 -5.01 2.38
N ALA A 75 -11.56 -3.92 1.78
CA ALA A 75 -12.49 -4.04 0.64
C ALA A 75 -11.78 -4.58 -0.60
N GLN A 76 -10.53 -4.18 -0.83
CA GLN A 76 -9.70 -4.71 -1.91
C GLN A 76 -9.37 -6.20 -1.69
N ALA A 77 -9.03 -6.61 -0.47
CA ALA A 77 -8.81 -8.02 -0.14
C ALA A 77 -10.08 -8.86 -0.39
N LEU A 78 -11.26 -8.36 0.01
CA LEU A 78 -12.54 -9.03 -0.29
C LEU A 78 -12.82 -9.13 -1.78
N SER A 79 -12.50 -8.10 -2.57
CA SER A 79 -12.65 -8.15 -4.03
C SER A 79 -11.77 -9.25 -4.65
N VAL A 80 -10.53 -9.41 -4.18
CA VAL A 80 -9.65 -10.51 -4.63
C VAL A 80 -10.21 -11.86 -4.20
N LEU A 81 -10.68 -11.99 -2.96
CA LEU A 81 -11.33 -13.21 -2.47
C LEU A 81 -12.56 -13.59 -3.30
N GLN A 82 -13.30 -12.60 -3.78
CA GLN A 82 -14.49 -12.76 -4.63
C GLN A 82 -14.17 -12.97 -6.12
N GLY A 83 -12.89 -13.03 -6.48
CA GLY A 83 -12.46 -13.42 -7.83
C GLY A 83 -11.78 -12.34 -8.66
N LEU A 84 -11.49 -11.15 -8.13
CA LEU A 84 -10.64 -10.18 -8.84
C LEU A 84 -9.25 -10.79 -9.06
N GLN A 85 -8.84 -10.92 -10.32
CA GLN A 85 -7.64 -11.64 -10.75
C GLN A 85 -6.37 -10.78 -10.54
N ALA A 86 -6.05 -10.49 -9.27
CA ALA A 86 -4.84 -9.79 -8.88
C ALA A 86 -3.61 -10.68 -9.05
N ASP A 87 -2.57 -10.18 -9.71
CA ASP A 87 -1.27 -10.85 -9.76
C ASP A 87 -0.49 -10.64 -8.45
N VAL A 88 -0.55 -9.43 -7.93
CA VAL A 88 0.04 -9.04 -6.66
C VAL A 88 -0.95 -8.23 -5.83
N VAL A 89 -0.79 -8.33 -4.52
CA VAL A 89 -1.53 -7.51 -3.55
C VAL A 89 -0.53 -6.70 -2.73
N THR A 90 -0.87 -5.43 -2.48
CA THR A 90 -0.07 -4.51 -1.68
C THR A 90 -1.03 -3.85 -0.69
N MET A 91 -1.17 -4.50 0.48
CA MET A 91 -2.17 -4.15 1.50
C MET A 91 -1.55 -3.29 2.61
N ASN A 92 -2.36 -2.62 3.40
CA ASN A 92 -1.82 -1.83 4.51
C ASN A 92 -1.68 -2.62 5.82
N GLN A 93 -2.21 -3.84 5.88
CA GLN A 93 -2.15 -4.68 7.08
C GLN A 93 -2.11 -6.17 6.73
N PRO A 94 -1.42 -7.00 7.54
CA PRO A 94 -1.25 -8.43 7.27
C PRO A 94 -2.55 -9.22 7.19
N ASN A 95 -3.55 -8.91 8.02
CA ASN A 95 -4.83 -9.63 8.06
C ASN A 95 -5.57 -9.67 6.72
N ASP A 96 -5.36 -8.66 5.88
CA ASP A 96 -5.99 -8.62 4.56
C ASP A 96 -5.37 -9.67 3.62
N ILE A 97 -4.06 -9.98 3.77
CA ILE A 97 -3.38 -11.05 3.02
C ILE A 97 -3.66 -12.41 3.68
N ASP A 98 -3.66 -12.48 5.02
CA ASP A 98 -4.03 -13.70 5.76
C ASP A 98 -5.43 -14.20 5.35
N LEU A 99 -6.38 -13.29 5.13
CA LEU A 99 -7.71 -13.63 4.60
C LEU A 99 -7.64 -14.37 3.25
N LEU A 100 -6.76 -13.92 2.35
CA LEU A 100 -6.57 -14.54 1.04
C LEU A 100 -5.90 -15.90 1.15
N ALA A 101 -4.95 -16.05 2.08
CA ALA A 101 -4.26 -17.30 2.34
C ALA A 101 -5.17 -18.34 3.02
N GLU A 102 -5.91 -17.95 4.05
CA GLU A 102 -6.68 -18.87 4.89
C GLU A 102 -8.02 -19.25 4.26
N ARG A 103 -8.80 -18.24 3.85
CA ARG A 103 -10.14 -18.49 3.28
C ARG A 103 -10.11 -18.71 1.76
N GLY A 104 -9.30 -17.93 1.04
CA GLY A 104 -9.18 -18.04 -0.41
C GLY A 104 -8.27 -19.17 -0.86
N GLN A 105 -7.32 -19.58 -0.01
CA GLN A 105 -6.24 -20.49 -0.40
C GLN A 105 -5.55 -20.03 -1.69
N LEU A 106 -5.47 -18.69 -1.88
CA LEU A 106 -4.95 -18.08 -3.09
C LEU A 106 -3.42 -17.99 -3.08
N LEU A 107 -2.81 -18.05 -1.90
CA LEU A 107 -1.37 -18.02 -1.64
C LEU A 107 -1.04 -18.84 -0.38
N PRO A 108 0.23 -19.23 -0.16
CA PRO A 108 0.64 -19.98 1.03
C PRO A 108 0.49 -19.17 2.33
N LYS A 109 0.29 -19.86 3.46
CA LYS A 109 0.15 -19.21 4.79
C LYS A 109 1.44 -18.57 5.29
N ASP A 110 2.59 -19.04 4.82
CA ASP A 110 3.92 -18.51 5.13
C ASP A 110 4.36 -17.37 4.21
N TRP A 111 3.42 -16.71 3.54
CA TRP A 111 3.66 -15.63 2.60
C TRP A 111 4.56 -14.51 3.13
N ARG A 112 4.53 -14.25 4.45
CA ARG A 112 5.35 -13.22 5.11
C ARG A 112 6.84 -13.50 5.04
N ALA A 113 7.25 -14.77 4.92
CA ALA A 113 8.65 -15.18 4.86
C ALA A 113 9.24 -15.06 3.44
N ARG A 114 8.45 -14.68 2.44
CA ARG A 114 8.87 -14.72 1.03
C ARG A 114 9.71 -13.53 0.60
N PHE A 115 9.56 -12.39 1.29
CA PHE A 115 10.32 -11.17 1.05
C PHE A 115 10.88 -10.62 2.36
N PRO A 116 11.92 -9.76 2.29
CA PRO A 116 12.51 -9.16 3.50
C PRO A 116 11.48 -8.42 4.36
N ASP A 117 11.82 -8.21 5.63
CA ASP A 117 11.03 -7.44 6.60
C ASP A 117 9.58 -7.90 6.74
N GLY A 118 9.35 -9.23 6.72
CA GLY A 118 8.01 -9.79 6.78
C GLY A 118 7.16 -9.44 5.56
N SER A 119 7.79 -9.34 4.39
CA SER A 119 7.19 -8.92 3.12
C SER A 119 6.69 -7.46 3.12
N SER A 120 7.33 -6.56 3.89
CA SER A 120 6.97 -5.14 4.01
C SER A 120 8.09 -4.24 3.48
N PRO A 121 8.00 -3.72 2.23
CA PRO A 121 9.08 -2.96 1.59
C PRO A 121 9.30 -1.56 2.16
N TYR A 122 8.39 -1.08 2.99
CA TYR A 122 8.46 0.21 3.67
C TYR A 122 7.67 0.18 4.97
N SER A 123 7.83 1.23 5.77
CA SER A 123 7.01 1.45 6.96
C SER A 123 6.47 2.89 7.00
N THR A 124 5.48 3.10 7.84
CA THR A 124 4.91 4.41 8.17
C THR A 124 4.38 4.38 9.60
N THR A 125 3.77 5.46 10.05
CA THR A 125 3.16 5.54 11.39
C THR A 125 1.93 6.46 11.35
N MET A 126 1.15 6.50 12.43
CA MET A 126 0.03 7.41 12.56
C MET A 126 0.48 8.73 13.17
N VAL A 127 0.13 9.83 12.52
CA VAL A 127 0.37 11.20 12.99
C VAL A 127 -0.88 12.05 12.80
N PHE A 128 -0.83 13.31 13.19
CA PHE A 128 -1.96 14.22 13.12
C PHE A 128 -1.72 15.32 12.09
N LEU A 129 -2.73 15.64 11.31
CA LEU A 129 -2.81 16.85 10.51
C LEU A 129 -3.81 17.80 11.19
N VAL A 130 -3.39 19.00 11.53
CA VAL A 130 -4.24 20.01 12.19
C VAL A 130 -4.40 21.23 11.31
N ARG A 131 -5.40 22.06 11.60
CA ARG A 131 -5.57 23.36 10.95
C ARG A 131 -4.36 24.25 11.21
N LYS A 132 -4.02 25.13 10.26
CA LYS A 132 -2.87 26.05 10.36
C LYS A 132 -2.87 26.83 11.68
N GLY A 133 -1.70 26.86 12.32
CA GLY A 133 -1.53 27.46 13.64
C GLY A 133 -2.08 26.63 14.80
N ASN A 134 -2.60 25.44 14.55
CA ASN A 134 -3.09 24.51 15.57
C ASN A 134 -4.03 25.17 16.61
N PRO A 135 -5.16 25.75 16.21
CA PRO A 135 -6.01 26.57 17.10
C PRO A 135 -6.58 25.79 18.29
N LYS A 136 -6.63 24.46 18.24
CA LYS A 136 -7.06 23.59 19.35
C LYS A 136 -5.91 23.16 20.26
N GLY A 137 -4.67 23.51 19.95
CA GLY A 137 -3.49 23.15 20.75
C GLY A 137 -3.25 21.65 20.85
N ILE A 138 -3.56 20.89 19.79
CA ILE A 138 -3.38 19.43 19.73
C ILE A 138 -1.88 19.11 19.73
N LYS A 139 -1.43 18.28 20.68
CA LYS A 139 -0.04 17.86 20.82
C LYS A 139 0.14 16.35 20.90
N ASP A 140 -0.86 15.66 21.48
CA ASP A 140 -0.78 14.22 21.74
C ASP A 140 -2.17 13.57 21.69
N TRP A 141 -2.22 12.25 21.72
CA TRP A 141 -3.45 11.45 21.70
C TRP A 141 -4.46 11.89 22.77
N SER A 142 -4.00 12.28 23.96
CA SER A 142 -4.87 12.76 25.04
C SER A 142 -5.70 14.00 24.67
N ASP A 143 -5.20 14.81 23.75
CA ASP A 143 -5.92 16.01 23.31
C ASP A 143 -7.13 15.68 22.43
N LEU A 144 -7.09 14.51 21.75
CA LEU A 144 -8.19 14.05 20.90
C LEU A 144 -9.44 13.66 21.69
N ALA A 145 -9.28 13.30 22.97
CA ALA A 145 -10.37 12.95 23.86
C ALA A 145 -11.02 14.17 24.55
N LYS A 146 -10.47 15.39 24.38
CA LYS A 146 -10.98 16.60 24.99
C LYS A 146 -12.32 17.01 24.39
N PRO A 147 -13.31 17.45 25.20
CA PRO A 147 -14.56 18.00 24.68
C PRO A 147 -14.31 19.19 23.74
N GLY A 148 -15.08 19.25 22.64
CA GLY A 148 -15.01 20.36 21.67
C GLY A 148 -13.86 20.26 20.67
N VAL A 149 -13.11 19.15 20.64
CA VAL A 149 -12.20 18.78 19.56
C VAL A 149 -12.94 17.88 18.58
N GLN A 150 -12.94 18.22 17.30
CA GLN A 150 -13.52 17.37 16.24
C GLN A 150 -12.41 16.56 15.57
N VAL A 151 -12.48 15.23 15.70
CA VAL A 151 -11.48 14.30 15.19
C VAL A 151 -11.98 13.60 13.92
N ILE A 152 -11.19 13.58 12.88
CA ILE A 152 -11.47 12.81 11.66
C ILE A 152 -10.59 11.55 11.67
N ILE A 153 -11.25 10.41 11.64
CA ILE A 153 -10.64 9.05 11.58
C ILE A 153 -11.46 8.22 10.58
N ALA A 154 -10.78 7.46 9.72
CA ALA A 154 -11.46 6.49 8.87
C ALA A 154 -12.09 5.35 9.71
N ASN A 155 -13.15 4.74 9.21
CA ASN A 155 -13.88 3.69 9.92
C ASN A 155 -13.02 2.41 10.11
N PRO A 156 -12.70 1.99 11.34
CA PRO A 156 -11.92 0.78 11.63
C PRO A 156 -12.55 -0.53 11.12
N LYS A 157 -13.86 -0.59 10.90
CA LYS A 157 -14.52 -1.78 10.33
C LYS A 157 -14.19 -1.99 8.86
N THR A 158 -13.94 -0.91 8.11
CA THR A 158 -13.76 -0.97 6.65
C THR A 158 -12.37 -0.57 6.18
N SER A 159 -11.60 0.14 7.02
CA SER A 159 -10.32 0.75 6.67
C SER A 159 -9.19 0.30 7.58
N GLY A 160 -8.11 -0.18 6.99
CA GLY A 160 -6.88 -0.44 7.75
C GLY A 160 -6.25 0.84 8.30
N ASN A 161 -6.37 2.00 7.63
CA ASN A 161 -5.98 3.29 8.18
C ASN A 161 -6.73 3.56 9.50
N GLY A 162 -8.06 3.35 9.52
CA GLY A 162 -8.86 3.47 10.73
C GLY A 162 -8.46 2.48 11.82
N ARG A 163 -8.12 1.23 11.45
CA ARG A 163 -7.62 0.24 12.42
C ARG A 163 -6.30 0.67 13.04
N TYR A 164 -5.36 1.16 12.25
CA TYR A 164 -4.11 1.68 12.79
C TYR A 164 -4.32 2.89 13.69
N ALA A 165 -5.22 3.82 13.34
CA ALA A 165 -5.54 4.98 14.20
C ALA A 165 -6.10 4.54 15.56
N TYR A 166 -7.06 3.62 15.57
CA TYR A 166 -7.61 3.01 16.78
C TYR A 166 -6.54 2.27 17.58
N LEU A 167 -5.77 1.37 16.96
CA LEU A 167 -4.73 0.61 17.66
C LEU A 167 -3.61 1.51 18.19
N ALA A 168 -3.33 2.64 17.52
CA ALA A 168 -2.36 3.60 17.99
C ALA A 168 -2.82 4.33 19.28
N ALA A 169 -4.08 4.76 19.33
CA ALA A 169 -4.65 5.40 20.51
C ALA A 169 -4.78 4.41 21.69
N TRP A 170 -5.24 3.20 21.42
CA TRP A 170 -5.26 2.12 22.42
C TRP A 170 -3.85 1.81 22.96
N GLY A 171 -2.89 1.59 22.05
CA GLY A 171 -1.51 1.27 22.40
C GLY A 171 -0.82 2.40 23.17
N TYR A 172 -1.13 3.66 22.86
CA TYR A 172 -0.67 4.80 23.65
C TYR A 172 -1.10 4.70 25.13
N GLN A 173 -2.35 4.29 25.41
CA GLN A 173 -2.80 4.06 26.77
C GLN A 173 -2.09 2.85 27.41
N LYS A 174 -1.92 1.76 26.67
CA LYS A 174 -1.21 0.57 27.17
C LYS A 174 0.26 0.88 27.50
N GLN A 175 0.94 1.71 26.72
CA GLN A 175 2.31 2.16 27.00
C GLN A 175 2.41 2.98 28.30
N LYS A 176 1.31 3.57 28.76
CA LYS A 176 1.21 4.30 30.03
C LYS A 176 0.76 3.40 31.21
N GLY A 177 0.61 2.09 30.97
CA GLY A 177 0.18 1.16 32.00
C GLY A 177 -1.35 1.11 32.24
N ALA A 178 -2.15 1.68 31.33
CA ALA A 178 -3.60 1.67 31.46
C ALA A 178 -4.16 0.23 31.37
N THR A 179 -5.23 -0.01 32.12
CA THR A 179 -6.05 -1.22 31.99
C THR A 179 -6.81 -1.22 30.66
N ASP A 180 -7.35 -2.38 30.25
CA ASP A 180 -8.17 -2.45 29.02
C ASP A 180 -9.45 -1.61 29.14
N GLN A 181 -10.04 -1.51 30.34
CA GLN A 181 -11.20 -0.64 30.55
C GLN A 181 -10.83 0.84 30.37
N GLN A 182 -9.70 1.28 30.93
CA GLN A 182 -9.22 2.66 30.74
C GLN A 182 -8.91 2.96 29.28
N ALA A 183 -8.34 2.01 28.53
CA ALA A 183 -8.11 2.17 27.10
C ALA A 183 -9.44 2.24 26.31
N LEU A 184 -10.44 1.43 26.69
CA LEU A 184 -11.79 1.48 26.12
C LEU A 184 -12.47 2.83 26.37
N ASP A 185 -12.41 3.34 27.60
CA ASP A 185 -12.99 4.62 27.97
C ASP A 185 -12.34 5.77 27.20
N PHE A 186 -11.04 5.70 27.00
CA PHE A 186 -10.26 6.64 26.20
C PHE A 186 -10.66 6.62 24.72
N GLU A 187 -10.73 5.43 24.11
CA GLU A 187 -11.23 5.29 22.73
C GLU A 187 -12.64 5.83 22.57
N THR A 188 -13.52 5.49 23.52
CA THR A 188 -14.91 6.00 23.53
C THR A 188 -14.92 7.54 23.57
N ALA A 189 -14.06 8.16 24.39
CA ALA A 189 -13.94 9.61 24.45
C ALA A 189 -13.45 10.23 23.13
N ILE A 190 -12.46 9.61 22.45
CA ILE A 190 -12.01 10.04 21.13
C ILE A 190 -13.14 9.90 20.11
N PHE A 191 -13.82 8.74 20.07
CA PHE A 191 -14.85 8.48 19.06
C PHE A 191 -16.15 9.27 19.29
N ARG A 192 -16.42 9.79 20.50
CA ARG A 192 -17.45 10.83 20.74
C ARG A 192 -17.16 12.09 19.97
N ASN A 193 -15.90 12.40 19.75
CA ASN A 193 -15.44 13.57 19.02
C ASN A 193 -15.35 13.35 17.49
N VAL A 194 -15.68 12.14 16.98
CA VAL A 194 -15.64 11.79 15.55
C VAL A 194 -17.00 12.04 14.90
N PRO A 195 -17.21 13.15 14.16
CA PRO A 195 -18.49 13.46 13.55
C PRO A 195 -18.82 12.59 12.34
N VAL A 196 -17.79 12.12 11.62
CA VAL A 196 -17.93 11.34 10.37
C VAL A 196 -16.98 10.17 10.38
N LEU A 197 -17.45 8.99 9.96
CA LEU A 197 -16.64 7.79 9.75
C LEU A 197 -16.61 7.46 8.26
N ASP A 198 -15.60 7.98 7.57
CA ASP A 198 -15.37 7.66 6.16
C ASP A 198 -14.91 6.21 5.97
N SER A 199 -15.26 5.60 4.84
CA SER A 199 -14.97 4.19 4.58
C SER A 199 -13.49 3.87 4.38
N GLY A 200 -12.64 4.86 4.09
CA GLY A 200 -11.20 4.72 3.83
C GLY A 200 -10.40 5.96 4.18
N GLY A 201 -9.07 5.84 4.21
CA GLY A 201 -8.15 6.93 4.55
C GLY A 201 -8.31 8.14 3.63
N ARG A 202 -8.40 7.92 2.30
CA ARG A 202 -8.59 9.01 1.32
C ARG A 202 -9.91 9.75 1.52
N GLY A 203 -10.97 9.05 1.92
CA GLY A 203 -12.25 9.67 2.28
C GLY A 203 -12.11 10.61 3.48
N ALA A 204 -11.47 10.13 4.55
CA ALA A 204 -11.19 10.91 5.75
C ALA A 204 -10.34 12.15 5.43
N THR A 205 -9.29 11.99 4.62
CA THR A 205 -8.48 13.11 4.13
C THR A 205 -9.32 14.13 3.36
N THR A 206 -10.19 13.71 2.45
CA THR A 206 -11.09 14.61 1.70
C THR A 206 -12.07 15.32 2.62
N THR A 207 -12.64 14.62 3.59
CA THR A 207 -13.54 15.21 4.60
C THR A 207 -12.84 16.31 5.39
N PHE A 208 -11.60 16.08 5.82
CA PHE A 208 -10.82 17.09 6.53
C PHE A 208 -10.36 18.21 5.60
N THR A 209 -9.69 17.95 4.50
CA THR A 209 -9.01 18.97 3.70
C THR A 209 -9.91 19.75 2.78
N GLN A 210 -10.89 19.09 2.13
CA GLN A 210 -11.74 19.71 1.11
C GLN A 210 -13.09 20.14 1.64
N ARG A 211 -13.71 19.35 2.56
CA ARG A 211 -15.01 19.68 3.14
C ARG A 211 -14.89 20.57 4.37
N GLY A 212 -13.68 20.77 4.89
CA GLY A 212 -13.42 21.65 6.04
C GLY A 212 -13.95 21.13 7.37
N ILE A 213 -14.28 19.83 7.48
CA ILE A 213 -14.84 19.22 8.69
C ILE A 213 -13.69 18.72 9.58
N GLY A 214 -13.79 18.95 10.89
CA GLY A 214 -12.83 18.50 11.90
C GLY A 214 -11.72 19.50 12.21
N ASP A 215 -11.16 19.37 13.40
CA ASP A 215 -10.01 20.15 13.89
C ASP A 215 -8.70 19.41 13.67
N VAL A 216 -8.75 18.08 13.68
CA VAL A 216 -7.60 17.19 13.52
C VAL A 216 -7.99 15.95 12.70
N LEU A 217 -7.11 15.56 11.77
CA LEU A 217 -7.16 14.29 11.03
C LEU A 217 -6.08 13.38 11.57
N VAL A 218 -6.43 12.14 11.92
CA VAL A 218 -5.48 11.07 12.27
C VAL A 218 -5.28 10.20 11.05
N THR A 219 -4.08 10.20 10.48
CA THR A 219 -3.78 9.40 9.28
C THR A 219 -2.30 9.02 9.22
N PHE A 220 -1.88 8.32 8.17
CA PHE A 220 -0.49 7.93 7.98
C PHE A 220 0.45 9.13 7.75
N GLU A 221 1.68 9.02 8.25
CA GLU A 221 2.73 10.04 8.15
C GLU A 221 2.94 10.52 6.71
N ASN A 222 2.97 9.62 5.74
CA ASN A 222 3.12 9.97 4.33
C ASN A 222 1.97 10.82 3.79
N GLU A 223 0.73 10.58 4.22
CA GLU A 223 -0.42 11.41 3.84
C GLU A 223 -0.29 12.82 4.41
N VAL A 224 0.13 12.92 5.68
CA VAL A 224 0.34 14.21 6.35
C VAL A 224 1.47 14.98 5.68
N ALA A 225 2.59 14.33 5.38
CA ALA A 225 3.74 14.96 4.73
C ALA A 225 3.39 15.52 3.35
N LEU A 226 2.61 14.76 2.54
CA LEU A 226 2.13 15.22 1.24
C LEU A 226 1.28 16.50 1.34
N MET A 227 0.54 16.69 2.43
CA MET A 227 -0.33 17.86 2.62
C MET A 227 0.41 19.02 3.27
N ASP A 228 1.36 18.76 4.16
CA ASP A 228 2.17 19.79 4.80
C ASP A 228 3.15 20.46 3.81
N THR A 229 3.69 19.68 2.86
CA THR A 229 4.66 20.14 1.87
C THR A 229 4.06 20.57 0.52
N GLY A 230 2.85 20.11 0.20
CA GLY A 230 2.18 20.37 -1.07
C GLY A 230 1.54 21.77 -1.15
N ALA A 231 0.77 22.00 -2.22
CA ALA A 231 0.01 23.25 -2.43
C ALA A 231 -0.94 23.58 -1.28
N SER A 232 -1.31 22.61 -0.45
CA SER A 232 -2.13 22.75 0.75
C SER A 232 -1.35 23.08 2.03
N GLY A 233 -0.01 23.06 2.01
CA GLY A 233 0.83 23.27 3.19
C GLY A 233 0.66 24.62 3.89
N ALA A 234 0.08 25.62 3.19
CA ALA A 234 -0.32 26.88 3.80
C ALA A 234 -1.54 26.78 4.74
N GLN A 235 -2.30 25.66 4.72
CA GLN A 235 -3.57 25.51 5.43
C GLN A 235 -3.51 24.55 6.63
N PHE A 236 -2.45 23.75 6.74
CA PHE A 236 -2.33 22.69 7.73
C PHE A 236 -0.95 22.67 8.38
N ASP A 237 -0.87 22.04 9.54
CA ASP A 237 0.40 21.74 10.24
C ASP A 237 0.42 20.27 10.66
N ALA A 238 1.59 19.63 10.53
CA ALA A 238 1.82 18.26 11.01
C ALA A 238 2.16 18.24 12.50
N VAL A 239 1.47 17.39 13.27
CA VAL A 239 1.74 17.16 14.69
C VAL A 239 2.10 15.71 14.91
N TYR A 240 3.28 15.48 15.52
CA TYR A 240 3.78 14.16 15.87
C TYR A 240 3.48 13.89 17.34
N PRO A 241 2.71 12.84 17.68
CA PRO A 241 2.41 12.49 19.06
C PRO A 241 3.65 11.95 19.77
N SER A 242 3.59 11.84 21.12
CA SER A 242 4.70 11.31 21.92
C SER A 242 5.09 9.87 21.64
N ALA A 243 4.13 9.06 21.17
CA ALA A 243 4.32 7.70 20.71
C ALA A 243 3.22 7.32 19.70
N SER A 244 3.52 6.41 18.79
CA SER A 244 2.55 5.92 17.80
C SER A 244 2.82 4.47 17.41
N ILE A 245 1.94 3.91 16.56
CA ILE A 245 2.06 2.55 16.09
C ILE A 245 2.94 2.47 14.83
N LEU A 246 3.82 1.47 14.77
CA LEU A 246 4.55 1.13 13.54
C LEU A 246 3.60 0.41 12.57
N ALA A 247 3.42 0.98 11.40
CA ALA A 247 2.67 0.37 10.32
C ALA A 247 3.65 -0.17 9.27
N GLU A 248 3.53 -1.45 8.95
CA GLU A 248 4.37 -2.19 8.02
C GLU A 248 3.51 -2.81 6.91
N PRO A 249 3.18 -2.02 5.87
CA PRO A 249 2.30 -2.46 4.79
C PRO A 249 2.91 -3.62 4.00
N PRO A 250 2.26 -4.80 3.99
CA PRO A 250 2.82 -5.98 3.36
C PRO A 250 2.43 -6.13 1.89
N VAL A 251 3.24 -6.91 1.18
CA VAL A 251 3.01 -7.27 -0.22
C VAL A 251 3.04 -8.79 -0.39
N ALA A 252 2.30 -9.32 -1.36
CA ALA A 252 2.33 -10.74 -1.68
C ALA A 252 1.96 -11.03 -3.13
N LEU A 253 2.49 -12.15 -3.65
CA LEU A 253 2.00 -12.78 -4.87
C LEU A 253 0.67 -13.47 -4.60
N VAL A 254 -0.25 -13.40 -5.54
CA VAL A 254 -1.48 -14.20 -5.53
C VAL A 254 -1.21 -15.47 -6.36
N ASP A 255 -0.61 -16.48 -5.72
CA ASP A 255 -0.02 -17.65 -6.37
C ASP A 255 -0.94 -18.34 -7.38
N LYS A 256 -2.19 -18.62 -7.01
CA LYS A 256 -3.15 -19.25 -7.93
C LYS A 256 -3.43 -18.43 -9.18
N VAL A 257 -3.38 -17.10 -9.07
CA VAL A 257 -3.64 -16.20 -10.20
C VAL A 257 -2.42 -16.13 -11.11
N VAL A 258 -1.23 -15.90 -10.54
CA VAL A 258 -0.01 -15.80 -11.36
C VAL A 258 0.34 -17.10 -12.06
N ASP A 259 0.04 -18.27 -11.46
CA ASP A 259 0.23 -19.57 -12.10
C ASP A 259 -0.76 -19.77 -13.26
N LYS A 260 -2.04 -19.48 -13.02
CA LYS A 260 -3.08 -19.56 -14.06
C LYS A 260 -2.81 -18.64 -15.25
N LYS A 261 -2.29 -17.43 -14.98
CA LYS A 261 -1.99 -16.42 -16.00
C LYS A 261 -0.62 -16.60 -16.65
N GLY A 262 0.29 -17.41 -16.07
CA GLY A 262 1.68 -17.52 -16.50
C GLY A 262 2.51 -16.28 -16.19
N THR A 263 2.09 -15.43 -15.25
CA THR A 263 2.71 -14.14 -14.91
C THR A 263 3.68 -14.21 -13.73
N ARG A 264 3.88 -15.40 -13.12
CA ARG A 264 4.66 -15.57 -11.89
C ARG A 264 6.06 -14.91 -11.96
N LYS A 265 6.81 -15.13 -13.03
CA LYS A 265 8.18 -14.61 -13.19
C LYS A 265 8.20 -13.08 -13.10
N VAL A 266 7.31 -12.40 -13.82
CA VAL A 266 7.27 -10.94 -13.86
C VAL A 266 6.66 -10.37 -12.58
N ALA A 267 5.67 -11.03 -11.99
CA ALA A 267 5.07 -10.62 -10.72
C ALA A 267 6.07 -10.76 -9.55
N GLN A 268 6.88 -11.82 -9.53
CA GLN A 268 7.98 -11.95 -8.57
C GLN A 268 9.00 -10.83 -8.75
N ALA A 269 9.45 -10.58 -9.99
CA ALA A 269 10.39 -9.51 -10.29
C ALA A 269 9.85 -8.12 -9.90
N TYR A 270 8.53 -7.91 -10.01
CA TYR A 270 7.88 -6.67 -9.57
C TYR A 270 7.96 -6.49 -8.05
N LEU A 271 7.70 -7.53 -7.27
CA LEU A 271 7.81 -7.43 -5.80
C LEU A 271 9.28 -7.37 -5.34
N ASP A 272 10.20 -8.08 -6.00
CA ASP A 272 11.65 -7.97 -5.74
C ASP A 272 12.16 -6.55 -6.01
N TYR A 273 11.64 -5.88 -7.03
CA TYR A 273 12.00 -4.50 -7.37
C TYR A 273 11.74 -3.53 -6.22
N LEU A 274 10.68 -3.75 -5.41
CA LEU A 274 10.35 -2.87 -4.27
C LEU A 274 11.49 -2.75 -3.24
N TYR A 275 12.40 -3.72 -3.20
CA TYR A 275 13.55 -3.74 -2.28
C TYR A 275 14.86 -3.26 -2.94
N THR A 276 14.84 -2.85 -4.20
CA THR A 276 16.01 -2.27 -4.86
C THR A 276 16.24 -0.83 -4.40
N PRO A 277 17.50 -0.33 -4.42
CA PRO A 277 17.79 1.06 -4.08
C PRO A 277 16.94 2.08 -4.85
N ASP A 278 16.71 1.85 -6.15
CA ASP A 278 15.90 2.75 -6.98
C ASP A 278 14.44 2.82 -6.52
N ALA A 279 13.82 1.70 -6.20
CA ALA A 279 12.46 1.68 -5.67
C ALA A 279 12.39 2.25 -4.25
N GLN A 280 13.41 1.99 -3.43
CA GLN A 280 13.50 2.55 -2.08
C GLN A 280 13.66 4.08 -2.09
N GLU A 281 14.35 4.63 -3.09
CA GLU A 281 14.39 6.07 -3.33
C GLU A 281 13.01 6.65 -3.69
N ILE A 282 12.27 5.98 -4.58
CA ILE A 282 10.88 6.36 -4.91
C ILE A 282 10.00 6.30 -3.65
N ILE A 283 10.12 5.24 -2.84
CA ILE A 283 9.39 5.08 -1.58
C ILE A 283 9.65 6.28 -0.64
N ALA A 284 10.92 6.67 -0.47
CA ALA A 284 11.29 7.82 0.37
C ALA A 284 10.72 9.14 -0.17
N GLN A 285 10.76 9.37 -1.50
CA GLN A 285 10.16 10.54 -2.14
C GLN A 285 8.64 10.65 -1.94
N HIS A 286 7.97 9.53 -1.69
CA HIS A 286 6.56 9.48 -1.29
C HIS A 286 6.36 9.51 0.24
N HIS A 287 7.37 9.95 1.00
CA HIS A 287 7.34 10.11 2.46
C HIS A 287 7.02 8.83 3.24
N LEU A 288 7.31 7.66 2.65
CA LEU A 288 7.28 6.37 3.33
C LEU A 288 8.70 6.01 3.77
N ARG A 289 8.83 5.46 4.98
CA ARG A 289 10.14 5.11 5.56
C ARG A 289 10.72 3.91 4.85
N PRO A 290 11.78 4.06 4.03
CA PRO A 290 12.37 2.97 3.28
C PRO A 290 13.07 1.95 4.20
N ARG A 291 13.23 0.71 3.71
CA ARG A 291 14.00 -0.35 4.41
C ARG A 291 15.49 -0.27 4.13
N ASP A 292 15.89 0.30 2.99
CA ASP A 292 17.30 0.50 2.69
C ASP A 292 17.91 1.55 3.65
N PRO A 293 18.92 1.18 4.46
CA PRO A 293 19.50 2.08 5.47
C PRO A 293 20.24 3.27 4.86
N ASN A 294 20.77 3.15 3.64
CA ASN A 294 21.46 4.25 2.97
C ASN A 294 20.45 5.27 2.46
N VAL A 295 19.34 4.81 1.86
CA VAL A 295 18.25 5.69 1.44
C VAL A 295 17.60 6.35 2.65
N LEU A 296 17.31 5.60 3.72
CA LEU A 296 16.76 6.16 4.95
C LEU A 296 17.67 7.24 5.55
N LYS A 297 18.98 7.02 5.55
CA LYS A 297 19.96 8.00 6.02
C LYS A 297 19.97 9.26 5.14
N LYS A 298 19.90 9.10 3.83
CA LYS A 298 19.84 10.23 2.86
C LYS A 298 18.62 11.12 3.12
N HIS A 299 17.47 10.52 3.45
CA HIS A 299 16.20 11.20 3.70
C HIS A 299 15.89 11.43 5.20
N ALA A 300 16.89 11.29 6.09
CA ALA A 300 16.69 11.37 7.54
C ALA A 300 16.06 12.69 8.03
N ALA A 301 16.26 13.79 7.31
CA ALA A 301 15.69 15.08 7.65
C ALA A 301 14.15 15.13 7.45
N GLU A 302 13.61 14.26 6.61
CA GLU A 302 12.18 14.20 6.30
C GLU A 302 11.41 13.38 7.35
N PHE A 303 12.07 12.41 8.00
CA PHE A 303 11.44 11.48 8.94
C PHE A 303 11.75 11.90 10.38
N LYS A 304 10.80 12.58 11.03
CA LYS A 304 10.98 12.99 12.43
C LYS A 304 11.12 11.76 13.33
N PRO A 305 12.04 11.79 14.31
CA PRO A 305 12.11 10.75 15.32
C PRO A 305 10.79 10.64 16.07
N LEU A 306 10.22 9.42 16.13
CA LEU A 306 8.99 9.12 16.83
C LEU A 306 9.13 7.77 17.54
N LYS A 307 8.76 7.72 18.82
CA LYS A 307 8.68 6.45 19.53
C LYS A 307 7.54 5.63 18.95
N THR A 308 7.87 4.45 18.43
CA THR A 308 6.86 3.54 17.86
C THR A 308 6.79 2.23 18.64
N PHE A 309 5.63 1.57 18.58
CA PHE A 309 5.39 0.21 19.04
C PHE A 309 4.70 -0.59 17.95
N SER A 310 4.95 -1.90 17.88
CA SER A 310 4.29 -2.77 16.93
C SER A 310 2.97 -3.32 17.48
N VAL A 311 2.14 -3.88 16.59
CA VAL A 311 0.92 -4.59 16.97
C VAL A 311 1.26 -5.80 17.83
N GLU A 312 2.33 -6.51 17.51
CA GLU A 312 2.78 -7.69 18.25
C GLU A 312 3.18 -7.35 19.69
N GLN A 313 3.84 -6.22 19.92
CA GLN A 313 4.26 -5.77 21.26
C GLN A 313 3.09 -5.45 22.18
N VAL A 314 1.98 -4.92 21.66
CA VAL A 314 0.85 -4.46 22.46
C VAL A 314 -0.30 -5.47 22.46
N PHE A 315 -0.57 -6.10 21.32
CA PHE A 315 -1.75 -6.95 21.10
C PHE A 315 -1.39 -8.44 20.92
N GLY A 316 -0.10 -8.79 20.93
CA GLY A 316 0.42 -10.14 20.74
C GLY A 316 0.45 -10.58 19.28
N SER A 317 -0.58 -10.27 18.50
CA SER A 317 -0.63 -10.54 17.05
C SER A 317 -1.72 -9.73 16.36
N TRP A 318 -1.60 -9.58 15.03
CA TRP A 318 -2.68 -9.03 14.22
C TRP A 318 -3.98 -9.84 14.29
N ALA A 319 -3.89 -11.17 14.32
CA ALA A 319 -5.06 -12.04 14.47
C ALA A 319 -5.79 -11.79 15.80
N ASN A 320 -5.04 -11.61 16.90
CA ASN A 320 -5.61 -11.27 18.19
C ASN A 320 -6.23 -9.88 18.21
N ALA A 321 -5.55 -8.87 17.65
CA ALA A 321 -6.09 -7.52 17.51
C ALA A 321 -7.38 -7.52 16.69
N GLN A 322 -7.43 -8.26 15.58
CA GLN A 322 -8.63 -8.41 14.74
C GLN A 322 -9.78 -9.04 15.51
N LYS A 323 -9.52 -10.16 16.20
CA LYS A 323 -10.53 -10.90 16.96
C LYS A 323 -11.09 -10.06 18.11
N THR A 324 -10.22 -9.41 18.89
CA THR A 324 -10.60 -8.70 20.11
C THR A 324 -11.29 -7.37 19.79
N HIS A 325 -10.78 -6.62 18.80
CA HIS A 325 -11.22 -5.24 18.60
C HIS A 325 -12.17 -5.07 17.42
N PHE A 326 -11.99 -5.81 16.31
CA PHE A 326 -12.68 -5.51 15.05
C PHE A 326 -13.64 -6.58 14.54
N ALA A 327 -13.64 -7.79 15.14
CA ALA A 327 -14.68 -8.79 14.86
C ALA A 327 -16.05 -8.28 15.29
N ASP A 328 -17.12 -8.90 14.79
CA ASP A 328 -18.47 -8.58 15.20
C ASP A 328 -18.64 -8.86 16.71
N GLY A 329 -19.20 -7.89 17.44
CA GLY A 329 -19.25 -7.89 18.88
C GLY A 329 -17.93 -7.56 19.58
N GLY A 330 -16.88 -7.20 18.85
CA GLY A 330 -15.58 -6.80 19.40
C GLY A 330 -15.61 -5.44 20.09
N THR A 331 -14.46 -5.06 20.66
CA THR A 331 -14.33 -3.85 21.50
C THR A 331 -14.73 -2.59 20.74
N PHE A 332 -14.44 -2.48 19.45
CA PHE A 332 -14.81 -1.31 18.65
C PHE A 332 -16.34 -1.16 18.52
N ASP A 333 -17.11 -2.26 18.47
CA ASP A 333 -18.57 -2.16 18.43
C ASP A 333 -19.13 -1.54 19.71
N ARG A 334 -18.51 -1.82 20.87
CA ARG A 334 -18.83 -1.17 22.15
C ARG A 334 -18.53 0.34 22.09
N VAL A 335 -17.33 0.71 21.59
CA VAL A 335 -16.94 2.12 21.39
C VAL A 335 -17.99 2.87 20.56
N ILE A 336 -18.49 2.27 19.48
CA ILE A 336 -19.50 2.90 18.61
C ILE A 336 -20.85 3.04 19.28
N VAL A 337 -21.26 2.09 20.11
CA VAL A 337 -22.51 2.17 20.87
C VAL A 337 -22.42 3.25 21.98
N ASP A 338 -21.31 3.25 22.70
CA ASP A 338 -21.11 4.10 23.89
C ASP A 338 -20.71 5.55 23.56
N ARG A 339 -20.38 5.84 22.29
CA ARG A 339 -20.08 7.23 21.85
C ARG A 339 -21.32 8.14 21.73
N LYS A 340 -22.51 7.56 21.67
CA LYS A 340 -23.78 8.29 21.62
C LYS A 340 -24.15 8.82 23.00
#